data_f480502e54866945b6ecf22ca32f5685
#
_entry.id   f480502e54866945b6ecf22ca32f5685
#
_cell.length_a   1.000
_cell.length_b   1.000
_cell.length_c   1.000
_cell.angle_alpha   90.00
_cell.angle_beta   90.00
_cell.angle_gamma   90.00
#
_symmetry.space_group_name_H-M   'P 1'
#
loop_
_entity.id
_entity.type
_entity.pdbx_description
1 polymer ?
#
loop_
_entity_poly.entity_id
_entity_poly.type
_entity_poly.pdbx_seq_one_letter_code
_entity_poly.pdbx_strand_id
1 'polypeptide(L)'
;MFKEKRNKGFVSGLVLSVILLAVGGLMGFLWNLHQNPTTAFASNSESGKQVKMTVYDIYPEIIGDVDGKNVIYLVQYSQEGDGKYAVIEAKENDVEVKKLIDQATAETLADNPGTLLGTQLQPLTTNVNTSRNNRIVDLSGFLKSVLEPTSTVYQNMNTNVYLSLTEHSRDGWYYIIGAAIFGGMGVFTAITAFILRKKSIASYNELYQTYPELQGNLEGIADQADYYDQDLKVILYKNHLITYFKGTQTVDLREVDQIYLIENSYHRYGFTNKVYQLCYIRKDSPKKHKMTIRTTKTVQEQLKEFWELLMAKFPDIHLGV
;
A
#
# COMPACT_ATOMS: atom_id res chain seq x y z
N MET A 1 9.13 -24.75 26.29
CA MET A 1 10.45 -24.54 26.91
C MET A 1 11.04 -23.23 26.41
N PHE A 2 11.65 -22.44 27.28
CA PHE A 2 12.26 -21.15 26.97
C PHE A 2 13.66 -21.38 26.43
N LYS A 3 13.88 -21.01 25.16
CA LYS A 3 15.18 -21.14 24.47
C LYS A 3 15.60 -19.80 23.90
N GLU A 4 16.89 -19.55 23.81
CA GLU A 4 17.43 -18.34 23.18
C GLU A 4 17.03 -18.26 21.71
N LYS A 5 16.34 -17.17 21.34
CA LYS A 5 15.86 -16.92 19.97
C LYS A 5 16.02 -15.46 19.60
N ARG A 6 17.29 -14.98 19.49
CA ARG A 6 17.61 -13.57 19.17
C ARG A 6 17.01 -13.09 17.84
N ASN A 7 16.84 -13.99 16.89
CA ASN A 7 16.35 -13.69 15.54
C ASN A 7 14.89 -14.09 15.32
N LYS A 8 14.12 -14.36 16.38
CA LYS A 8 12.71 -14.75 16.25
C LYS A 8 11.91 -13.65 15.53
N GLY A 9 11.28 -13.98 14.42
CA GLY A 9 10.50 -13.05 13.60
C GLY A 9 11.33 -12.08 12.76
N PHE A 10 12.65 -11.98 12.98
CA PHE A 10 13.51 -11.07 12.22
C PHE A 10 13.68 -11.52 10.77
N VAL A 11 14.06 -12.78 10.56
CA VAL A 11 14.27 -13.33 9.20
C VAL A 11 12.97 -13.29 8.40
N SER A 12 11.86 -13.74 8.98
CA SER A 12 10.55 -13.68 8.30
C SER A 12 10.08 -12.25 8.02
N GLY A 13 10.36 -11.31 8.92
CA GLY A 13 10.10 -9.89 8.72
C GLY A 13 10.92 -9.31 7.57
N LEU A 14 12.22 -9.65 7.47
CA LEU A 14 13.05 -9.22 6.35
C LEU A 14 12.62 -9.82 5.02
N VAL A 15 12.30 -11.12 4.99
CA VAL A 15 11.79 -11.77 3.76
C VAL A 15 10.51 -11.10 3.30
N LEU A 16 9.56 -10.85 4.19
CA LEU A 16 8.33 -10.14 3.86
C LEU A 16 8.61 -8.71 3.35
N SER A 17 9.54 -8.00 4.01
CA SER A 17 9.95 -6.66 3.58
C SER A 17 10.51 -6.66 2.15
N VAL A 18 11.41 -7.61 1.82
CA VAL A 18 12.00 -7.74 0.48
C VAL A 18 10.91 -8.02 -0.57
N ILE A 19 9.96 -8.90 -0.27
CA ILE A 19 8.83 -9.19 -1.17
C ILE A 19 8.00 -7.92 -1.42
N LEU A 20 7.64 -7.19 -0.37
CA LEU A 20 6.85 -5.95 -0.49
C LEU A 20 7.61 -4.87 -1.28
N LEU A 21 8.91 -4.70 -1.03
CA LEU A 21 9.75 -3.75 -1.78
C LEU A 21 9.90 -4.16 -3.25
N ALA A 22 10.02 -5.45 -3.54
CA ALA A 22 10.06 -5.94 -4.90
C ALA A 22 8.75 -5.67 -5.66
N VAL A 23 7.59 -5.89 -5.01
CA VAL A 23 6.28 -5.56 -5.59
C VAL A 23 6.14 -4.04 -5.80
N GLY A 24 6.53 -3.22 -4.82
CA GLY A 24 6.54 -1.77 -4.96
C GLY A 24 7.45 -1.28 -6.09
N GLY A 25 8.64 -1.86 -6.21
CA GLY A 25 9.58 -1.60 -7.32
C GLY A 25 9.02 -2.00 -8.68
N LEU A 26 8.35 -3.15 -8.77
CA LEU A 26 7.67 -3.60 -9.99
C LEU A 26 6.57 -2.61 -10.41
N MET A 27 5.74 -2.16 -9.46
CA MET A 27 4.71 -1.15 -9.73
C MET A 27 5.31 0.17 -10.21
N GLY A 28 6.42 0.62 -9.61
CA GLY A 28 7.15 1.80 -10.07
C GLY A 28 7.73 1.64 -11.48
N PHE A 29 8.23 0.45 -11.81
CA PHE A 29 8.71 0.12 -13.14
C PHE A 29 7.56 0.11 -14.16
N LEU A 30 6.43 -0.50 -13.83
CA LEU A 30 5.24 -0.51 -14.69
C LEU A 30 4.71 0.92 -14.92
N TRP A 31 4.73 1.77 -13.89
CA TRP A 31 4.41 3.19 -14.04
C TRP A 31 5.34 3.89 -15.04
N ASN A 32 6.64 3.64 -14.94
CA ASN A 32 7.60 4.23 -15.90
C ASN A 32 7.34 3.77 -17.33
N LEU A 33 7.03 2.49 -17.56
CA LEU A 33 6.63 1.99 -18.89
C LEU A 33 5.33 2.62 -19.37
N HIS A 34 4.38 2.82 -18.46
CA HIS A 34 3.10 3.46 -18.75
C HIS A 34 3.27 4.91 -19.18
N GLN A 35 4.18 5.66 -18.55
CA GLN A 35 4.48 7.06 -18.90
C GLN A 35 5.35 7.22 -20.14
N ASN A 36 6.00 6.15 -20.60
CA ASN A 36 6.90 6.17 -21.74
C ASN A 36 6.53 5.10 -22.77
N PRO A 37 5.32 5.13 -23.36
CA PRO A 37 4.91 4.16 -24.35
C PRO A 37 5.75 4.32 -25.63
N THR A 38 6.23 3.20 -26.15
CA THR A 38 7.00 3.15 -27.41
C THR A 38 6.11 2.95 -28.63
N THR A 39 4.86 2.53 -28.43
CA THR A 39 3.89 2.26 -29.50
C THR A 39 3.23 3.55 -29.94
N ALA A 40 3.24 3.83 -31.24
CA ALA A 40 2.49 4.93 -31.82
C ALA A 40 1.00 4.58 -31.94
N PHE A 41 0.14 5.60 -31.86
CA PHE A 41 -1.29 5.45 -32.17
C PHE A 41 -1.46 4.99 -33.62
N ALA A 42 -2.27 3.96 -33.83
CA ALA A 42 -2.52 3.43 -35.18
C ALA A 42 -3.97 2.87 -35.24
N SER A 43 -4.56 3.04 -36.44
CA SER A 43 -5.94 2.61 -36.72
C SER A 43 -6.23 1.11 -36.51
N ASN A 44 -5.20 0.28 -36.55
CA ASN A 44 -5.31 -1.19 -36.52
C ASN A 44 -4.75 -1.80 -35.23
N SER A 45 -4.40 -1.00 -34.23
CA SER A 45 -3.83 -1.54 -33.00
C SER A 45 -4.89 -2.01 -32.03
N GLU A 46 -4.48 -2.93 -31.15
CA GLU A 46 -5.37 -3.57 -30.17
C GLU A 46 -5.86 -2.57 -29.10
N SER A 47 -7.07 -2.76 -28.64
CA SER A 47 -7.64 -1.99 -27.53
C SER A 47 -6.90 -2.25 -26.20
N GLY A 48 -6.76 -1.21 -25.37
CA GLY A 48 -6.15 -1.28 -24.04
C GLY A 48 -4.62 -1.05 -24.03
N LYS A 49 -4.00 -0.76 -25.19
CA LYS A 49 -2.57 -0.43 -25.24
C LYS A 49 -2.30 1.04 -24.89
N GLN A 50 -1.22 1.26 -24.18
CA GLN A 50 -0.66 2.59 -23.97
C GLN A 50 0.07 3.02 -25.24
N VAL A 51 -0.29 4.17 -25.75
CA VAL A 51 0.23 4.68 -27.02
C VAL A 51 0.58 6.15 -26.94
N LYS A 52 1.44 6.56 -27.86
CA LYS A 52 1.83 7.94 -28.11
C LYS A 52 1.18 8.39 -29.40
N MET A 53 0.43 9.48 -29.37
CA MET A 53 -0.17 10.13 -30.54
C MET A 53 0.53 11.44 -30.82
N THR A 54 1.02 11.61 -32.04
CA THR A 54 1.45 12.92 -32.52
C THR A 54 0.23 13.68 -33.03
N VAL A 55 0.06 14.93 -32.60
CA VAL A 55 -1.08 15.79 -32.98
C VAL A 55 -0.58 16.97 -33.78
N TYR A 56 -1.04 17.08 -35.00
CA TYR A 56 -0.71 18.13 -35.95
C TYR A 56 -1.74 19.26 -35.97
N ASP A 57 -2.99 18.93 -35.60
CA ASP A 57 -4.08 19.90 -35.44
C ASP A 57 -5.10 19.36 -34.44
N ILE A 58 -5.81 20.26 -33.77
CA ILE A 58 -6.92 19.96 -32.86
C ILE A 58 -8.02 21.00 -33.04
N TYR A 59 -9.25 20.52 -33.19
CA TYR A 59 -10.39 21.40 -33.21
C TYR A 59 -10.69 21.91 -31.81
N PRO A 60 -10.77 23.22 -31.59
CA PRO A 60 -10.89 23.80 -30.25
C PRO A 60 -12.25 23.53 -29.60
N GLU A 61 -13.26 23.22 -30.39
CA GLU A 61 -14.61 22.96 -29.92
C GLU A 61 -14.79 21.53 -29.46
N ILE A 62 -15.49 21.36 -28.34
CA ILE A 62 -15.91 20.06 -27.84
C ILE A 62 -16.99 19.52 -28.79
N ILE A 63 -16.74 18.36 -29.41
CA ILE A 63 -17.69 17.74 -30.32
C ILE A 63 -18.69 16.81 -29.65
N GLY A 64 -18.45 16.41 -28.41
CA GLY A 64 -19.35 15.54 -27.65
C GLY A 64 -18.96 15.38 -26.19
N ASP A 65 -19.86 14.77 -25.44
CA ASP A 65 -19.72 14.46 -24.02
C ASP A 65 -19.89 12.94 -23.81
N VAL A 66 -19.06 12.34 -22.95
CA VAL A 66 -19.10 10.90 -22.69
C VAL A 66 -19.92 10.59 -21.44
N ASP A 67 -19.81 11.39 -20.38
CA ASP A 67 -20.41 11.09 -19.05
C ASP A 67 -20.66 12.34 -18.18
N GLY A 68 -20.73 13.53 -18.79
CA GLY A 68 -20.84 14.81 -18.07
C GLY A 68 -19.56 15.29 -17.40
N LYS A 69 -18.43 14.58 -17.60
CA LYS A 69 -17.12 14.92 -17.04
C LYS A 69 -15.99 14.84 -18.08
N ASN A 70 -16.14 13.91 -19.00
CA ASN A 70 -15.18 13.66 -20.07
C ASN A 70 -15.80 14.09 -21.38
N VAL A 71 -15.03 14.76 -22.19
CA VAL A 71 -15.43 15.36 -23.45
C VAL A 71 -14.62 14.79 -24.61
N ILE A 72 -15.12 14.94 -25.80
CA ILE A 72 -14.53 14.43 -27.05
C ILE A 72 -14.03 15.60 -27.87
N TYR A 73 -12.76 15.53 -28.27
CA TYR A 73 -12.16 16.44 -29.22
C TYR A 73 -11.78 15.71 -30.49
N LEU A 74 -11.73 16.44 -31.59
CA LEU A 74 -11.27 15.98 -32.89
C LEU A 74 -9.83 16.39 -33.11
N VAL A 75 -8.96 15.46 -33.51
CA VAL A 75 -7.54 15.73 -33.77
C VAL A 75 -7.09 15.15 -35.09
N GLN A 76 -6.14 15.86 -35.73
CA GLN A 76 -5.37 15.34 -36.86
C GLN A 76 -4.09 14.71 -36.33
N TYR A 77 -3.89 13.41 -36.58
CA TYR A 77 -2.72 12.67 -36.09
C TYR A 77 -1.72 12.28 -37.20
N SER A 78 -2.02 12.61 -38.46
CA SER A 78 -1.10 12.43 -39.58
C SER A 78 -1.37 13.51 -40.65
N GLN A 79 -0.31 13.94 -41.33
CA GLN A 79 -0.37 14.87 -42.45
C GLN A 79 -0.24 14.14 -43.80
N GLU A 80 -0.18 12.80 -43.81
CA GLU A 80 -0.07 12.02 -45.05
C GLU A 80 -1.35 12.13 -45.88
N GLY A 81 -1.22 12.46 -47.18
CA GLY A 81 -2.33 12.66 -48.10
C GLY A 81 -3.26 13.79 -47.64
N ASP A 82 -4.56 13.51 -47.53
CA ASP A 82 -5.57 14.45 -47.06
C ASP A 82 -5.65 14.56 -45.53
N GLY A 83 -4.64 13.99 -44.82
CA GLY A 83 -4.59 13.90 -43.36
C GLY A 83 -5.36 12.68 -42.81
N LYS A 84 -5.02 12.29 -41.58
CA LYS A 84 -5.76 11.25 -40.84
C LYS A 84 -6.26 11.82 -39.51
N TYR A 85 -7.51 11.55 -39.21
CA TYR A 85 -8.20 12.12 -38.06
C TYR A 85 -8.61 11.03 -37.08
N ALA A 86 -8.67 11.38 -35.80
CA ALA A 86 -9.17 10.53 -34.73
C ALA A 86 -9.85 11.40 -33.66
N VAL A 87 -10.60 10.76 -32.78
CA VAL A 87 -11.07 11.44 -31.59
C VAL A 87 -10.21 11.10 -30.38
N ILE A 88 -10.10 12.09 -29.50
CA ILE A 88 -9.54 11.92 -28.17
C ILE A 88 -10.62 12.14 -27.12
N GLU A 89 -10.59 11.35 -26.07
CA GLU A 89 -11.43 11.53 -24.89
C GLU A 89 -10.54 12.05 -23.76
N ALA A 90 -10.93 13.16 -23.17
CA ALA A 90 -10.19 13.86 -22.13
C ALA A 90 -11.15 14.53 -21.14
N LYS A 91 -10.63 14.96 -19.99
CA LYS A 91 -11.37 15.90 -19.13
C LYS A 91 -11.51 17.23 -19.81
N GLU A 92 -12.65 17.92 -19.62
CA GLU A 92 -12.92 19.25 -20.18
C GLU A 92 -11.78 20.27 -19.91
N ASN A 93 -11.10 20.14 -18.77
CA ASN A 93 -10.04 21.03 -18.35
C ASN A 93 -8.65 20.35 -18.39
N ASP A 94 -8.44 19.37 -19.27
CA ASP A 94 -7.16 18.70 -19.40
C ASP A 94 -6.07 19.68 -19.86
N VAL A 95 -4.94 19.69 -19.13
CA VAL A 95 -3.86 20.70 -19.34
C VAL A 95 -3.14 20.49 -20.67
N GLU A 96 -2.90 19.24 -21.07
CA GLU A 96 -2.20 18.93 -22.31
C GLU A 96 -3.08 19.24 -23.52
N VAL A 97 -4.38 18.95 -23.43
CA VAL A 97 -5.34 19.28 -24.49
C VAL A 97 -5.46 20.80 -24.65
N LYS A 98 -5.59 21.55 -23.56
CA LYS A 98 -5.63 23.03 -23.62
C LYS A 98 -4.39 23.61 -24.27
N LYS A 99 -3.21 23.12 -23.92
CA LYS A 99 -1.96 23.55 -24.53
C LYS A 99 -1.96 23.33 -26.07
N LEU A 100 -2.49 22.20 -26.52
CA LEU A 100 -2.60 21.92 -27.95
C LEU A 100 -3.62 22.86 -28.64
N ILE A 101 -4.75 23.15 -28.00
CA ILE A 101 -5.73 24.10 -28.49
C ILE A 101 -5.13 25.51 -28.61
N ASP A 102 -4.36 25.94 -27.61
CA ASP A 102 -3.68 27.24 -27.66
C ASP A 102 -2.65 27.30 -28.82
N GLN A 103 -1.92 26.21 -29.03
CA GLN A 103 -0.96 26.12 -30.14
C GLN A 103 -1.65 26.06 -31.51
N ALA A 104 -2.77 25.38 -31.64
CA ALA A 104 -3.58 25.33 -32.87
C ALA A 104 -4.16 26.71 -33.19
N THR A 105 -4.70 27.41 -32.15
CA THR A 105 -5.22 28.78 -32.30
C THR A 105 -4.15 29.76 -32.71
N ALA A 106 -2.91 29.55 -32.30
CA ALA A 106 -1.74 30.35 -32.70
C ALA A 106 -1.14 29.92 -34.07
N GLU A 107 -1.76 28.94 -34.76
CA GLU A 107 -1.29 28.37 -36.04
C GLU A 107 0.14 27.79 -35.99
N THR A 108 0.58 27.36 -34.79
CA THR A 108 1.96 26.85 -34.61
C THR A 108 2.02 25.33 -34.49
N LEU A 109 0.86 24.65 -34.28
CA LEU A 109 0.81 23.22 -34.01
C LEU A 109 1.23 22.35 -35.21
N ALA A 110 0.89 22.77 -36.43
CA ALA A 110 1.24 22.05 -37.63
C ALA A 110 2.77 21.97 -37.87
N ASP A 111 3.49 23.06 -37.56
CA ASP A 111 4.96 23.15 -37.68
C ASP A 111 5.66 22.51 -36.46
N ASN A 112 5.06 22.56 -35.31
CA ASN A 112 5.59 22.02 -34.05
C ASN A 112 4.55 21.05 -33.39
N PRO A 113 4.40 19.84 -33.94
CA PRO A 113 3.35 18.92 -33.51
C PRO A 113 3.51 18.51 -32.05
N GLY A 114 2.39 18.51 -31.35
CA GLY A 114 2.33 18.10 -29.97
C GLY A 114 2.27 16.58 -29.82
N THR A 115 2.37 16.12 -28.59
CA THR A 115 2.29 14.71 -28.28
C THR A 115 1.32 14.48 -27.14
N LEU A 116 0.39 13.54 -27.35
CA LEU A 116 -0.51 13.03 -26.31
C LEU A 116 -0.15 11.59 -25.97
N LEU A 117 -0.17 11.30 -24.69
CA LEU A 117 -0.10 9.94 -24.16
C LEU A 117 -1.50 9.49 -23.77
N GLY A 118 -1.88 8.30 -24.15
CA GLY A 118 -3.21 7.80 -23.85
C GLY A 118 -3.32 6.29 -23.98
N THR A 119 -4.47 5.79 -23.54
CA THR A 119 -4.87 4.41 -23.77
C THR A 119 -5.68 4.35 -25.05
N GLN A 120 -5.24 3.57 -26.02
CA GLN A 120 -6.02 3.32 -27.22
C GLN A 120 -7.17 2.38 -26.92
N LEU A 121 -8.39 2.78 -27.21
CA LEU A 121 -9.62 2.04 -26.91
C LEU A 121 -10.46 1.86 -28.18
N GLN A 122 -11.17 0.74 -28.25
CA GLN A 122 -12.24 0.52 -29.21
C GLN A 122 -13.57 1.07 -28.65
N PRO A 123 -14.38 1.75 -29.45
CA PRO A 123 -15.73 2.14 -29.04
C PRO A 123 -16.59 0.91 -28.74
N LEU A 124 -17.56 1.07 -27.86
CA LEU A 124 -18.56 0.03 -27.63
C LEU A 124 -19.64 0.07 -28.73
N THR A 125 -20.11 -1.09 -29.15
CA THR A 125 -21.14 -1.22 -30.18
C THR A 125 -22.55 -1.05 -29.65
N THR A 126 -22.76 -1.25 -28.36
CA THR A 126 -24.05 -1.15 -27.68
C THR A 126 -23.90 -0.49 -26.30
N ASN A 127 -24.96 0.14 -25.82
CA ASN A 127 -25.08 0.63 -24.44
C ASN A 127 -25.08 -0.58 -23.46
N VAL A 128 -23.93 -1.14 -23.22
CA VAL A 128 -23.77 -2.06 -22.11
C VAL A 128 -23.81 -1.20 -20.85
N ASN A 129 -24.89 -1.32 -20.10
CA ASN A 129 -25.13 -0.58 -18.86
C ASN A 129 -24.12 -1.05 -17.79
N THR A 130 -22.87 -0.71 -17.99
CA THR A 130 -21.80 -0.94 -17.04
C THR A 130 -21.39 0.41 -16.47
N SER A 131 -21.92 0.71 -15.30
CA SER A 131 -21.59 1.88 -14.47
C SER A 131 -20.07 2.05 -14.17
N ARG A 132 -19.22 1.37 -14.90
CA ARG A 132 -17.76 1.37 -14.76
C ARG A 132 -16.97 1.68 -16.03
N ASN A 133 -17.62 1.73 -17.18
CA ASN A 133 -16.91 1.94 -18.45
C ASN A 133 -17.42 3.23 -19.11
N ASN A 134 -16.76 4.33 -18.78
CA ASN A 134 -16.90 5.61 -19.49
C ASN A 134 -16.28 5.50 -20.89
N ARG A 135 -16.83 4.63 -21.74
CA ARG A 135 -16.36 4.42 -23.10
C ARG A 135 -17.32 5.06 -24.09
N ILE A 136 -16.77 5.59 -25.17
CA ILE A 136 -17.56 6.08 -26.29
C ILE A 136 -18.36 4.91 -26.87
N VAL A 137 -19.66 5.10 -27.02
CA VAL A 137 -20.59 4.14 -27.62
C VAL A 137 -20.92 4.59 -29.02
N ASP A 138 -20.93 3.66 -29.97
CA ASP A 138 -21.25 3.91 -31.39
C ASP A 138 -20.54 5.16 -31.97
N LEU A 139 -19.21 5.16 -31.90
CA LEU A 139 -18.40 6.29 -32.38
C LEU A 139 -18.73 6.64 -33.82
N SER A 140 -18.98 5.64 -34.68
CA SER A 140 -19.29 5.88 -36.09
C SER A 140 -20.64 6.61 -36.27
N GLY A 141 -21.68 6.17 -35.53
CA GLY A 141 -23.01 6.83 -35.55
C GLY A 141 -22.93 8.24 -34.99
N PHE A 142 -22.20 8.42 -33.88
CA PHE A 142 -21.98 9.74 -33.30
C PHE A 142 -21.28 10.69 -34.27
N LEU A 143 -20.17 10.29 -34.92
CA LEU A 143 -19.47 11.14 -35.86
C LEU A 143 -20.29 11.49 -37.10
N LYS A 144 -21.17 10.59 -37.58
CA LYS A 144 -22.13 10.91 -38.66
C LYS A 144 -23.14 12.00 -38.28
N SER A 145 -23.46 12.14 -37.00
CA SER A 145 -24.38 13.16 -36.54
C SER A 145 -23.73 14.53 -36.36
N VAL A 146 -22.40 14.59 -36.23
CA VAL A 146 -21.66 15.82 -35.94
C VAL A 146 -20.86 16.32 -37.15
N LEU A 147 -20.38 15.43 -38.01
CA LEU A 147 -19.60 15.75 -39.18
C LEU A 147 -20.39 15.46 -40.48
N GLU A 148 -20.17 16.30 -41.49
CA GLU A 148 -20.76 16.02 -42.80
C GLU A 148 -20.07 14.78 -43.42
N PRO A 149 -20.84 13.72 -43.81
CA PRO A 149 -20.27 12.45 -44.31
C PRO A 149 -19.45 12.62 -45.59
N THR A 150 -19.65 13.71 -46.34
CA THR A 150 -18.93 14.07 -47.55
C THR A 150 -17.64 14.85 -47.29
N SER A 151 -17.41 15.29 -46.05
CA SER A 151 -16.19 16.05 -45.72
C SER A 151 -14.96 15.16 -45.73
N THR A 152 -13.84 15.72 -46.16
CA THR A 152 -12.52 15.06 -46.15
C THR A 152 -12.15 14.57 -44.76
N VAL A 153 -12.49 15.33 -43.76
CA VAL A 153 -12.28 14.98 -42.33
C VAL A 153 -12.99 13.67 -41.99
N TYR A 154 -14.28 13.55 -42.33
CA TYR A 154 -15.05 12.33 -42.03
C TYR A 154 -14.54 11.13 -42.82
N GLN A 155 -14.19 11.29 -44.10
CA GLN A 155 -13.68 10.20 -44.96
C GLN A 155 -12.35 9.63 -44.47
N ASN A 156 -11.51 10.45 -43.82
CA ASN A 156 -10.20 10.07 -43.29
C ASN A 156 -10.24 9.85 -41.76
N MET A 157 -11.43 9.72 -41.18
CA MET A 157 -11.63 9.54 -39.75
C MET A 157 -11.42 8.08 -39.33
N ASN A 158 -10.63 7.90 -38.28
CA ASN A 158 -10.54 6.61 -37.59
C ASN A 158 -11.77 6.40 -36.68
N THR A 159 -12.65 5.48 -37.10
CA THR A 159 -13.85 5.11 -36.32
C THR A 159 -13.69 3.83 -35.52
N ASN A 160 -12.57 3.12 -35.67
CA ASN A 160 -12.33 1.82 -35.03
C ASN A 160 -11.74 1.95 -33.65
N VAL A 161 -10.93 3.01 -33.43
CA VAL A 161 -10.23 3.26 -32.17
C VAL A 161 -10.16 4.76 -31.90
N TYR A 162 -10.09 5.09 -30.62
CA TYR A 162 -9.88 6.46 -30.13
C TYR A 162 -8.83 6.47 -29.03
N LEU A 163 -8.31 7.65 -28.69
CA LEU A 163 -7.36 7.83 -27.61
C LEU A 163 -8.08 8.32 -26.36
N SER A 164 -7.94 7.59 -25.23
CA SER A 164 -8.46 8.03 -23.94
C SER A 164 -7.31 8.49 -23.03
N LEU A 165 -7.34 9.78 -22.69
CA LEU A 165 -6.40 10.39 -21.75
C LEU A 165 -6.84 10.08 -20.30
N THR A 166 -8.15 9.98 -20.07
CA THR A 166 -8.68 9.72 -18.72
C THR A 166 -8.39 8.30 -18.26
N GLU A 167 -8.51 7.30 -19.15
CA GLU A 167 -8.13 5.92 -18.87
C GLU A 167 -6.64 5.81 -18.57
N HIS A 168 -5.79 6.45 -19.40
CA HIS A 168 -4.35 6.53 -19.19
C HIS A 168 -4.01 7.13 -17.81
N SER A 169 -4.59 8.28 -17.49
CA SER A 169 -4.38 8.93 -16.19
C SER A 169 -4.80 8.05 -15.02
N ARG A 170 -5.97 7.38 -15.13
CA ARG A 170 -6.50 6.50 -14.09
C ARG A 170 -5.56 5.30 -13.84
N ASP A 171 -5.11 4.66 -14.90
CA ASP A 171 -4.24 3.50 -14.80
C ASP A 171 -2.86 3.89 -14.25
N GLY A 172 -2.32 5.04 -14.62
CA GLY A 172 -1.09 5.60 -14.05
C GLY A 172 -1.18 5.80 -12.53
N TRP A 173 -2.30 6.28 -12.04
CA TRP A 173 -2.55 6.44 -10.60
C TRP A 173 -2.53 5.12 -9.83
N TYR A 174 -3.07 4.05 -10.38
CA TYR A 174 -3.03 2.73 -9.73
C TYR A 174 -1.60 2.25 -9.52
N TYR A 175 -0.69 2.46 -10.48
CA TYR A 175 0.71 2.08 -10.34
C TYR A 175 1.43 2.91 -9.27
N ILE A 176 1.22 4.24 -9.22
CA ILE A 176 1.84 5.11 -8.21
C ILE A 176 1.36 4.75 -6.81
N ILE A 177 0.04 4.62 -6.63
CA ILE A 177 -0.55 4.27 -5.33
C ILE A 177 -0.06 2.89 -4.89
N GLY A 178 -0.02 1.91 -5.80
CA GLY A 178 0.51 0.59 -5.53
C GLY A 178 1.97 0.64 -5.08
N ALA A 179 2.83 1.37 -5.80
CA ALA A 179 4.23 1.55 -5.45
C ALA A 179 4.41 2.20 -4.08
N ALA A 180 3.63 3.24 -3.77
CA ALA A 180 3.69 3.93 -2.48
C ALA A 180 3.25 3.03 -1.31
N ILE A 181 2.15 2.27 -1.48
CA ILE A 181 1.63 1.38 -0.45
C ILE A 181 2.62 0.24 -0.19
N PHE A 182 2.98 -0.54 -1.22
CA PHE A 182 3.84 -1.70 -1.05
C PHE A 182 5.26 -1.31 -0.65
N GLY A 183 5.81 -0.24 -1.23
CA GLY A 183 7.12 0.30 -0.85
C GLY A 183 7.13 0.78 0.60
N GLY A 184 6.14 1.58 1.01
CA GLY A 184 5.99 2.07 2.37
C GLY A 184 5.81 0.95 3.39
N MET A 185 4.97 -0.05 3.09
CA MET A 185 4.80 -1.24 3.93
C MET A 185 6.09 -2.05 4.04
N GLY A 186 6.85 -2.19 2.95
CA GLY A 186 8.13 -2.88 2.95
C GLY A 186 9.15 -2.22 3.88
N VAL A 187 9.34 -0.90 3.75
CA VAL A 187 10.21 -0.12 4.63
C VAL A 187 9.77 -0.21 6.10
N PHE A 188 8.48 -0.02 6.36
CA PHE A 188 7.93 -0.11 7.73
C PHE A 188 8.18 -1.49 8.35
N THR A 189 7.98 -2.57 7.58
CA THR A 189 8.21 -3.94 8.05
C THR A 189 9.68 -4.19 8.37
N ALA A 190 10.61 -3.70 7.53
CA ALA A 190 12.05 -3.78 7.78
C ALA A 190 12.42 -3.08 9.09
N ILE A 191 12.05 -1.81 9.23
CA ILE A 191 12.35 -1.01 10.43
C ILE A 191 11.82 -1.70 11.69
N THR A 192 10.57 -2.19 11.64
CA THR A 192 9.95 -2.90 12.76
C THR A 192 10.73 -4.17 13.12
N ALA A 193 11.14 -4.96 12.12
CA ALA A 193 11.93 -6.17 12.34
C ALA A 193 13.29 -5.86 13.05
N PHE A 194 13.98 -4.80 12.60
CA PHE A 194 15.24 -4.37 13.24
C PHE A 194 15.04 -3.88 14.68
N ILE A 195 13.99 -3.08 14.94
CA ILE A 195 13.69 -2.60 16.30
C ILE A 195 13.38 -3.77 17.24
N LEU A 196 12.55 -4.72 16.81
CA LEU A 196 12.20 -5.89 17.61
C LEU A 196 13.40 -6.78 17.89
N ARG A 197 14.27 -6.99 16.89
CA ARG A 197 15.54 -7.71 17.09
C ARG A 197 16.44 -7.02 18.10
N LYS A 198 16.64 -5.69 17.97
CA LYS A 198 17.47 -4.91 18.90
C LYS A 198 16.96 -5.02 20.34
N LYS A 199 15.64 -4.91 20.54
CA LYS A 199 15.01 -5.07 21.86
C LYS A 199 15.22 -6.49 22.43
N SER A 200 15.06 -7.52 21.60
CA SER A 200 15.26 -8.91 22.03
C SER A 200 16.72 -9.17 22.43
N ILE A 201 17.67 -8.66 21.65
CA ILE A 201 19.11 -8.78 21.99
C ILE A 201 19.43 -8.05 23.30
N ALA A 202 18.90 -6.83 23.49
CA ALA A 202 19.10 -6.07 24.72
C ALA A 202 18.56 -6.83 25.95
N SER A 203 17.37 -7.45 25.82
CA SER A 203 16.78 -8.26 26.88
C SER A 203 17.62 -9.49 27.26
N TYR A 204 18.19 -10.19 26.29
CA TYR A 204 19.12 -11.30 26.60
C TYR A 204 20.40 -10.80 27.27
N ASN A 205 20.95 -9.68 26.80
CA ASN A 205 22.16 -9.12 27.37
C ASN A 205 21.93 -8.67 28.85
N GLU A 206 20.81 -8.00 29.13
CA GLU A 206 20.40 -7.63 30.49
C GLU A 206 20.30 -8.86 31.38
N LEU A 207 19.61 -9.91 30.90
CA LEU A 207 19.44 -11.16 31.65
C LEU A 207 20.78 -11.83 31.98
N TYR A 208 21.70 -11.91 31.02
CA TYR A 208 23.00 -12.54 31.19
C TYR A 208 23.99 -11.70 32.00
N GLN A 209 23.86 -10.37 31.97
CA GLN A 209 24.61 -9.50 32.86
C GLN A 209 24.18 -9.63 34.32
N THR A 210 22.88 -9.78 34.54
CA THR A 210 22.33 -9.94 35.91
C THR A 210 22.46 -11.36 36.41
N TYR A 211 22.33 -12.35 35.53
CA TYR A 211 22.36 -13.78 35.86
C TYR A 211 23.29 -14.55 34.93
N PRO A 212 24.62 -14.47 35.15
CA PRO A 212 25.59 -15.13 34.29
C PRO A 212 25.40 -16.64 34.15
N GLU A 213 24.85 -17.28 35.19
CA GLU A 213 24.54 -18.72 35.23
C GLU A 213 23.51 -19.15 34.15
N LEU A 214 22.74 -18.22 33.63
CA LEU A 214 21.76 -18.49 32.55
C LEU A 214 22.39 -18.51 31.16
N GLN A 215 23.63 -18.03 31.01
CA GLN A 215 24.29 -18.00 29.72
C GLN A 215 24.56 -19.43 29.24
N GLY A 216 23.90 -19.79 28.10
CA GLY A 216 23.96 -21.15 27.55
C GLY A 216 23.01 -22.17 28.19
N ASN A 217 22.32 -21.82 29.28
CA ASN A 217 21.39 -22.72 29.99
C ASN A 217 20.05 -22.06 30.34
N LEU A 218 19.40 -21.44 29.35
CA LEU A 218 18.07 -20.85 29.54
C LEU A 218 16.95 -21.89 29.79
N GLU A 219 17.19 -23.14 29.44
CA GLU A 219 16.17 -24.20 29.66
C GLU A 219 15.97 -24.49 31.14
N GLY A 220 17.04 -24.39 31.96
CA GLY A 220 16.98 -24.58 33.40
C GLY A 220 16.24 -23.48 34.17
N ILE A 221 15.87 -22.38 33.52
CA ILE A 221 15.12 -21.31 34.15
C ILE A 221 13.71 -21.76 34.58
N ALA A 222 13.14 -22.74 33.86
CA ALA A 222 11.82 -23.28 34.15
C ALA A 222 11.74 -23.96 35.53
N ASP A 223 12.83 -24.63 35.93
CA ASP A 223 12.90 -25.38 37.18
C ASP A 223 13.21 -24.48 38.39
N GLN A 224 13.71 -23.27 38.14
CA GLN A 224 14.14 -22.33 39.17
C GLN A 224 13.30 -21.04 39.21
N ALA A 225 12.34 -20.90 38.31
CA ALA A 225 11.48 -19.73 38.25
C ALA A 225 10.45 -19.75 39.40
N ASP A 226 10.18 -18.57 39.98
CA ASP A 226 9.11 -18.40 40.93
C ASP A 226 7.72 -18.65 40.30
N TYR A 227 7.60 -18.26 38.99
CA TYR A 227 6.42 -18.55 38.16
C TYR A 227 6.86 -18.82 36.70
N TYR A 228 6.29 -19.87 36.12
CA TYR A 228 6.56 -20.25 34.74
C TYR A 228 5.29 -20.73 34.03
N ASP A 229 4.75 -19.90 33.15
CA ASP A 229 3.62 -20.27 32.29
C ASP A 229 4.08 -20.42 30.83
N GLN A 230 4.06 -21.66 30.37
CA GLN A 230 4.47 -22.00 29.02
C GLN A 230 3.43 -21.57 27.96
N ASP A 231 2.15 -21.47 28.33
CA ASP A 231 1.08 -21.10 27.41
C ASP A 231 1.03 -19.59 27.21
N LEU A 232 1.08 -18.82 28.27
CA LEU A 232 1.15 -17.35 28.22
C LEU A 232 2.50 -16.84 27.75
N LYS A 233 3.56 -17.67 27.83
CA LYS A 233 4.96 -17.28 27.57
C LYS A 233 5.45 -16.20 28.54
N VAL A 234 5.17 -16.40 29.82
CA VAL A 234 5.52 -15.52 30.94
C VAL A 234 6.39 -16.27 31.94
N ILE A 235 7.43 -15.63 32.44
CA ILE A 235 8.32 -16.16 33.47
C ILE A 235 8.57 -15.05 34.49
N LEU A 236 8.46 -15.38 35.80
CA LEU A 236 9.00 -14.60 36.90
C LEU A 236 10.22 -15.35 37.42
N TYR A 237 11.39 -14.79 37.19
CA TYR A 237 12.66 -15.40 37.65
C TYR A 237 13.41 -14.41 38.51
N LYS A 238 13.57 -14.75 39.79
CA LYS A 238 14.18 -13.86 40.78
C LYS A 238 13.53 -12.46 40.72
N ASN A 239 14.26 -11.43 40.26
CA ASN A 239 13.75 -10.05 40.18
C ASN A 239 13.27 -9.65 38.79
N HIS A 240 13.30 -10.55 37.80
CA HIS A 240 12.96 -10.23 36.43
C HIS A 240 11.65 -10.86 35.98
N LEU A 241 10.80 -10.02 35.38
CA LEU A 241 9.68 -10.47 34.56
C LEU A 241 10.14 -10.63 33.13
N ILE A 242 9.91 -11.80 32.55
CA ILE A 242 10.34 -12.17 31.21
C ILE A 242 9.14 -12.59 30.40
N THR A 243 8.95 -12.03 29.21
CA THR A 243 8.00 -12.55 28.22
C THR A 243 8.73 -12.97 26.95
N TYR A 244 8.25 -14.04 26.28
CA TYR A 244 8.95 -14.59 25.11
C TYR A 244 8.02 -15.04 23.97
N PHE A 245 6.83 -14.40 23.87
CA PHE A 245 5.86 -14.72 22.81
C PHE A 245 6.28 -14.14 21.44
N LYS A 246 6.40 -12.82 21.31
CA LYS A 246 6.81 -12.12 20.07
C LYS A 246 8.25 -11.58 20.12
N GLY A 247 9.17 -12.36 20.65
CA GLY A 247 10.52 -11.95 21.00
C GLY A 247 10.67 -11.92 22.50
N THR A 248 11.91 -11.90 23.00
CA THR A 248 12.18 -11.85 24.43
C THR A 248 12.20 -10.40 24.88
N GLN A 249 11.48 -10.13 25.95
CA GLN A 249 11.45 -8.85 26.66
C GLN A 249 11.64 -9.12 28.14
N THR A 250 12.47 -8.33 28.79
CA THR A 250 12.78 -8.42 30.22
C THR A 250 12.56 -7.09 30.90
N VAL A 251 12.26 -7.13 32.17
CA VAL A 251 12.26 -5.96 33.04
C VAL A 251 12.64 -6.37 34.45
N ASP A 252 13.53 -5.61 35.08
CA ASP A 252 13.83 -5.73 36.51
C ASP A 252 12.66 -5.11 37.32
N LEU A 253 11.95 -5.93 38.08
CA LEU A 253 10.79 -5.51 38.87
C LEU A 253 11.13 -4.53 39.98
N ARG A 254 12.38 -4.44 40.41
CA ARG A 254 12.83 -3.45 41.40
C ARG A 254 12.77 -2.02 40.86
N GLU A 255 12.83 -1.87 39.54
CA GLU A 255 12.71 -0.58 38.83
C GLU A 255 11.27 -0.23 38.42
N VAL A 256 10.32 -1.12 38.69
CA VAL A 256 8.91 -0.96 38.30
C VAL A 256 8.12 -0.30 39.43
N ASP A 257 7.39 0.74 39.11
CA ASP A 257 6.45 1.43 39.98
C ASP A 257 5.04 0.82 39.88
N GLN A 258 4.60 0.55 38.66
CA GLN A 258 3.25 0.03 38.40
C GLN A 258 3.28 -1.06 37.33
N ILE A 259 2.47 -2.10 37.49
CA ILE A 259 2.23 -3.15 36.52
C ILE A 259 0.76 -3.50 36.42
N TYR A 260 0.26 -3.77 35.21
CA TYR A 260 -1.13 -4.11 34.96
C TYR A 260 -1.31 -4.87 33.66
N LEU A 261 -2.47 -5.52 33.52
CA LEU A 261 -2.86 -6.23 32.31
C LEU A 261 -3.78 -5.34 31.47
N ILE A 262 -3.45 -5.16 30.18
CA ILE A 262 -4.37 -4.54 29.22
C ILE A 262 -4.98 -5.62 28.32
N GLU A 263 -6.30 -5.61 28.24
CA GLU A 263 -7.07 -6.33 27.23
C GLU A 263 -7.45 -5.36 26.11
N ASN A 264 -6.94 -5.61 24.92
CA ASN A 264 -7.38 -4.92 23.70
C ASN A 264 -8.29 -5.86 22.91
N SER A 265 -9.54 -5.47 22.70
CA SER A 265 -10.47 -6.21 21.86
C SER A 265 -10.70 -5.44 20.55
N TYR A 266 -10.68 -6.16 19.43
CA TYR A 266 -11.02 -5.61 18.14
C TYR A 266 -11.91 -6.56 17.35
N HIS A 267 -12.91 -5.99 16.71
CA HIS A 267 -13.82 -6.72 15.84
C HIS A 267 -13.28 -6.70 14.41
N ARG A 268 -13.16 -7.88 13.83
CA ARG A 268 -12.79 -8.03 12.44
C ARG A 268 -13.59 -9.16 11.81
N TYR A 269 -14.30 -8.87 10.71
CA TYR A 269 -15.12 -9.85 9.97
C TYR A 269 -16.11 -10.64 10.87
N GLY A 270 -16.76 -9.98 11.81
CA GLY A 270 -17.72 -10.61 12.74
C GLY A 270 -17.10 -11.39 13.91
N PHE A 271 -15.77 -11.46 14.00
CA PHE A 271 -15.06 -12.10 15.13
C PHE A 271 -14.46 -11.06 16.06
N THR A 272 -14.62 -11.28 17.36
CA THR A 272 -13.93 -10.50 18.40
C THR A 272 -12.61 -11.18 18.73
N ASN A 273 -11.51 -10.50 18.44
CA ASN A 273 -10.18 -10.93 18.83
C ASN A 273 -9.73 -10.14 20.04
N LYS A 274 -9.25 -10.83 21.07
CA LYS A 274 -8.66 -10.24 22.27
C LYS A 274 -7.15 -10.41 22.24
N VAL A 275 -6.43 -9.36 22.58
CA VAL A 275 -4.97 -9.40 22.77
C VAL A 275 -4.65 -8.86 24.14
N TYR A 276 -3.90 -9.65 24.90
CA TYR A 276 -3.47 -9.29 26.24
C TYR A 276 -1.99 -8.83 26.22
N GLN A 277 -1.73 -7.79 27.00
CA GLN A 277 -0.38 -7.24 27.17
C GLN A 277 -0.16 -6.91 28.66
N LEU A 278 0.97 -7.32 29.19
CA LEU A 278 1.45 -6.82 30.48
C LEU A 278 2.07 -5.45 30.24
N CYS A 279 1.58 -4.45 30.94
CA CYS A 279 2.08 -3.09 30.87
C CYS A 279 2.73 -2.70 32.18
N TYR A 280 3.82 -1.97 32.13
CA TYR A 280 4.47 -1.47 33.32
C TYR A 280 4.95 -0.03 33.15
N ILE A 281 5.09 0.67 34.26
CA ILE A 281 5.66 2.00 34.39
C ILE A 281 6.90 1.87 35.29
N ARG A 282 8.01 2.46 34.89
CA ARG A 282 9.24 2.47 35.70
C ARG A 282 9.20 3.61 36.73
N LYS A 283 9.93 3.45 37.84
CA LYS A 283 10.07 4.46 38.90
C LYS A 283 10.72 5.76 38.41
N ASP A 284 11.61 5.65 37.39
CA ASP A 284 12.37 6.75 36.82
C ASP A 284 11.68 7.45 35.64
N SER A 285 10.58 6.92 35.12
CA SER A 285 9.93 7.43 33.90
C SER A 285 8.45 7.13 33.87
N PRO A 286 7.57 8.13 33.62
CA PRO A 286 6.13 7.92 33.48
C PRO A 286 5.73 7.18 32.19
N LYS A 287 6.70 6.78 31.39
CA LYS A 287 6.45 6.12 30.11
C LYS A 287 5.91 4.71 30.32
N LYS A 288 4.79 4.43 29.66
CA LYS A 288 4.20 3.09 29.62
C LYS A 288 4.99 2.16 28.70
N HIS A 289 5.42 1.03 29.24
CA HIS A 289 6.06 -0.04 28.49
C HIS A 289 5.10 -1.22 28.34
N LYS A 290 5.19 -1.95 27.23
CA LYS A 290 4.30 -3.05 26.90
C LYS A 290 5.09 -4.31 26.63
N MET A 291 4.73 -5.41 27.29
CA MET A 291 5.27 -6.74 27.05
C MET A 291 4.16 -7.64 26.52
N THR A 292 4.34 -8.19 25.34
CA THR A 292 3.31 -9.00 24.69
C THR A 292 3.33 -10.43 25.23
N ILE A 293 2.20 -10.90 25.71
CA ILE A 293 1.99 -12.29 26.13
C ILE A 293 1.14 -13.03 25.09
N ARG A 294 1.17 -14.37 25.12
CA ARG A 294 0.30 -15.17 24.26
C ARG A 294 -1.13 -15.13 24.83
N THR A 295 -2.09 -14.85 23.96
CA THR A 295 -3.49 -14.86 24.33
C THR A 295 -4.01 -16.29 24.41
N THR A 296 -4.59 -16.67 25.55
CA THR A 296 -5.33 -17.91 25.79
C THR A 296 -6.77 -17.56 26.14
N LYS A 297 -7.64 -18.55 26.27
CA LYS A 297 -9.03 -18.32 26.71
C LYS A 297 -9.13 -17.96 28.19
N THR A 298 -8.13 -18.32 28.99
CA THR A 298 -8.10 -18.24 30.46
C THR A 298 -6.95 -17.40 31.01
N VAL A 299 -6.54 -16.36 30.23
CA VAL A 299 -5.39 -15.48 30.60
C VAL A 299 -5.49 -14.95 32.02
N GLN A 300 -6.67 -14.48 32.44
CA GLN A 300 -6.86 -13.89 33.76
C GLN A 300 -6.71 -14.94 34.89
N GLU A 301 -7.23 -16.15 34.70
CA GLU A 301 -7.11 -17.26 35.66
C GLU A 301 -5.64 -17.72 35.75
N GLN A 302 -4.97 -17.88 34.60
CA GLN A 302 -3.56 -18.28 34.54
C GLN A 302 -2.64 -17.26 35.23
N LEU A 303 -2.94 -15.96 35.13
CA LEU A 303 -2.14 -14.89 35.74
C LEU A 303 -2.48 -14.70 37.26
N LYS A 304 -3.48 -15.39 37.81
CA LYS A 304 -3.84 -15.21 39.23
C LYS A 304 -2.67 -15.52 40.17
N GLU A 305 -2.04 -16.65 39.98
CA GLU A 305 -0.86 -17.05 40.77
C GLU A 305 0.31 -16.08 40.55
N PHE A 306 0.52 -15.62 39.31
CA PHE A 306 1.52 -14.60 39.03
C PHE A 306 1.32 -13.31 39.84
N TRP A 307 0.06 -12.81 39.92
CA TRP A 307 -0.25 -11.61 40.69
C TRP A 307 -0.05 -11.80 42.19
N GLU A 308 -0.43 -12.96 42.75
CA GLU A 308 -0.23 -13.30 44.14
C GLU A 308 1.26 -13.35 44.53
N LEU A 309 2.07 -14.00 43.69
CA LEU A 309 3.53 -14.06 43.85
C LEU A 309 4.19 -12.69 43.68
N LEU A 310 3.73 -11.90 42.71
CA LEU A 310 4.25 -10.56 42.51
C LEU A 310 4.02 -9.66 43.72
N MET A 311 2.80 -9.64 44.29
CA MET A 311 2.48 -8.85 45.47
C MET A 311 3.26 -9.32 46.71
N ALA A 312 3.43 -10.61 46.86
CA ALA A 312 4.18 -11.16 47.99
C ALA A 312 5.68 -10.79 47.92
N LYS A 313 6.26 -10.75 46.72
CA LYS A 313 7.67 -10.54 46.54
C LYS A 313 8.06 -9.07 46.31
N PHE A 314 7.15 -8.27 45.74
CA PHE A 314 7.35 -6.86 45.43
C PHE A 314 6.16 -6.02 45.89
N PRO A 315 5.97 -5.84 47.23
CA PRO A 315 4.82 -5.17 47.82
C PRO A 315 4.72 -3.68 47.43
N ASP A 316 5.83 -3.08 47.00
CA ASP A 316 5.90 -1.67 46.60
C ASP A 316 5.38 -1.42 45.15
N ILE A 317 5.13 -2.48 44.38
CA ILE A 317 4.60 -2.34 43.04
C ILE A 317 3.10 -2.12 43.04
N HIS A 318 2.65 -1.03 42.50
CA HIS A 318 1.22 -0.76 42.34
C HIS A 318 0.61 -1.64 41.26
N LEU A 319 -0.41 -2.45 41.63
CA LEU A 319 -1.21 -3.14 40.61
C LEU A 319 -2.26 -2.15 40.07
N GLY A 320 -2.13 -1.77 38.83
CA GLY A 320 -3.08 -0.89 38.15
C GLY A 320 -4.28 -1.67 37.59
N VAL A 321 -5.41 -1.02 37.51
CA VAL A 321 -6.62 -1.48 36.80
C VAL A 321 -6.62 -0.90 35.38
#